data_fe8d404867f976a1239d42872b08d9d5
#
_entry.id   fe8d404867f976a1239d42872b08d9d5
#
_cell.length_a   1.000
_cell.length_b   1.000
_cell.length_c   1.000
_cell.angle_alpha   90.00
_cell.angle_beta   90.00
_cell.angle_gamma   90.00
#
_symmetry.space_group_name_H-M   'P 1'
#
loop_
_entity.id
_entity.type
_entity.pdbx_description
1 polymer ?
#
loop_
_entity_poly.entity_id
_entity_poly.type
_entity_poly.pdbx_seq_one_letter_code
_entity_poly.pdbx_strand_id
1 'polypeptide(L)'
;MTPPTEYLEFLIGGSSNQEQTRTNLKNANFIGNEAMWLLLPPKGEIIGRLNDKFLPWRLKPGQLRWEAHRLDGDGSVPKHPAGPSGYGDIGFQAAGIEVPEAGCWEVTYTLNDQYPLPFIVRVQI
;
A
#
# COMPACT_ATOMS: atom_id res chain seq x y z
N MET A 1 13.00 4.57 11.18
CA MET A 1 13.10 3.27 10.48
C MET A 1 13.29 3.49 8.99
N THR A 2 14.07 2.66 8.37
CA THR A 2 14.28 2.70 6.93
C THR A 2 13.64 1.47 6.27
N PRO A 3 13.11 1.61 5.04
CA PRO A 3 12.54 0.46 4.34
C PRO A 3 13.61 -0.59 4.02
N PRO A 4 13.21 -1.86 3.89
CA PRO A 4 14.15 -2.92 3.54
C PRO A 4 14.83 -2.68 2.20
N THR A 5 16.11 -3.02 2.11
CA THR A 5 16.86 -2.89 0.86
C THR A 5 16.23 -3.71 -0.27
N GLU A 6 15.73 -4.89 0.03
CA GLU A 6 15.08 -5.77 -0.94
C GLU A 6 13.85 -5.11 -1.56
N TYR A 7 13.10 -4.33 -0.77
CA TYR A 7 11.95 -3.61 -1.28
C TYR A 7 12.38 -2.52 -2.27
N LEU A 8 13.41 -1.76 -1.91
CA LEU A 8 13.96 -0.73 -2.80
C LEU A 8 14.49 -1.33 -4.10
N GLU A 9 15.20 -2.43 -4.01
CA GLU A 9 15.72 -3.13 -5.19
C GLU A 9 14.60 -3.66 -6.09
N PHE A 10 13.52 -4.17 -5.49
CA PHE A 10 12.35 -4.60 -6.23
C PHE A 10 11.71 -3.44 -7.01
N LEU A 11 11.51 -2.31 -6.36
CA LEU A 11 10.92 -1.13 -6.99
C LEU A 11 11.78 -0.60 -8.14
N ILE A 12 13.09 -0.59 -7.97
CA ILE A 12 14.04 -0.14 -9.00
C ILE A 12 14.07 -1.15 -10.14
N GLY A 13 14.16 -2.44 -9.84
CA GLY A 13 14.29 -3.49 -10.84
C GLY A 13 13.11 -3.63 -11.78
N GLY A 14 11.91 -3.27 -11.31
CA GLY A 14 10.69 -3.28 -12.12
C GLY A 14 10.50 -2.03 -12.98
N SER A 15 11.41 -1.07 -12.91
CA SER A 15 11.27 0.22 -13.57
C SER A 15 11.91 0.19 -14.98
N SER A 16 11.25 0.83 -15.94
CA SER A 16 11.80 1.04 -17.28
C SER A 16 12.91 2.11 -17.30
N ASN A 17 12.94 2.98 -16.31
CA ASN A 17 13.99 3.98 -16.12
C ASN A 17 14.49 3.92 -14.68
N GLN A 18 15.50 3.07 -14.44
CA GLN A 18 16.00 2.80 -13.11
C GLN A 18 16.64 4.01 -12.44
N GLU A 19 17.35 4.84 -13.21
CA GLU A 19 17.98 6.03 -12.68
C GLU A 19 16.94 7.04 -12.17
N GLN A 20 15.90 7.28 -12.95
CA GLN A 20 14.81 8.17 -12.54
C GLN A 20 14.08 7.62 -11.32
N THR A 21 13.86 6.32 -11.27
CA THR A 21 13.24 5.67 -10.12
C THR A 21 14.08 5.83 -8.86
N ARG A 22 15.40 5.65 -8.95
CA ARG A 22 16.29 5.89 -7.80
C ARG A 22 16.19 7.32 -7.30
N THR A 23 16.14 8.28 -8.20
CA THR A 23 15.97 9.69 -7.84
C THR A 23 14.65 9.93 -7.15
N ASN A 24 13.57 9.38 -7.68
CA ASN A 24 12.23 9.53 -7.10
C ASN A 24 12.15 8.91 -5.71
N LEU A 25 12.77 7.75 -5.50
CA LEU A 25 12.74 7.06 -4.21
C LEU A 25 13.48 7.82 -3.10
N LYS A 26 14.45 8.65 -3.45
CA LYS A 26 15.13 9.50 -2.45
C LYS A 26 14.19 10.53 -1.82
N ASN A 27 13.15 10.93 -2.56
CA ASN A 27 12.18 11.93 -2.11
C ASN A 27 10.84 11.32 -1.71
N ALA A 28 10.70 10.01 -1.84
CA ALA A 28 9.47 9.31 -1.50
C ALA A 28 9.37 9.09 0.02
N ASN A 29 8.15 8.97 0.49
CA ASN A 29 7.87 8.57 1.85
C ASN A 29 7.54 7.09 1.89
N PHE A 30 7.98 6.44 2.96
CA PHE A 30 7.62 5.06 3.22
C PHE A 30 6.96 4.99 4.58
N ILE A 31 5.90 4.20 4.67
CA ILE A 31 5.33 3.82 5.96
C ILE A 31 5.54 2.33 6.16
N GLY A 32 5.73 1.93 7.39
CA GLY A 32 5.96 0.53 7.69
C GLY A 32 5.80 0.21 9.16
N ASN A 33 5.73 -1.08 9.44
CA ASN A 33 5.70 -1.62 10.79
C ASN A 33 6.50 -2.93 10.81
N GLU A 34 6.32 -3.74 11.84
CA GLU A 34 7.04 -5.01 11.97
C GLU A 34 6.69 -6.03 10.88
N ALA A 35 5.58 -5.84 10.19
CA ALA A 35 5.04 -6.84 9.27
C ALA A 35 5.08 -6.43 7.80
N MET A 36 5.04 -5.13 7.49
CA MET A 36 4.95 -4.69 6.09
C MET A 36 5.40 -3.25 5.91
N TRP A 37 5.71 -2.91 4.65
CA TRP A 37 6.07 -1.56 4.22
C TRP A 37 5.26 -1.16 3.00
N LEU A 38 5.03 0.13 2.85
CA LEU A 38 4.34 0.70 1.69
C LEU A 38 5.00 2.01 1.27
N LEU A 39 5.24 2.14 -0.03
CA LEU A 39 5.72 3.38 -0.64
C LEU A 39 4.58 4.38 -0.75
N LEU A 40 4.82 5.61 -0.29
CA LEU A 40 3.90 6.73 -0.44
C LEU A 40 4.55 7.84 -1.27
N PRO A 41 3.76 8.71 -1.91
CA PRO A 41 4.28 9.91 -2.56
C PRO A 41 4.98 10.83 -1.56
N PRO A 42 5.81 11.79 -2.02
CA PRO A 42 6.55 12.70 -1.13
C PRO A 42 5.67 13.46 -0.12
N LYS A 43 4.42 13.73 -0.46
CA LYS A 43 3.49 14.41 0.46
C LYS A 43 2.75 13.45 1.39
N GLY A 44 3.02 12.15 1.28
CA GLY A 44 2.38 11.14 2.11
C GLY A 44 0.93 10.86 1.79
N GLU A 45 0.39 11.45 0.74
CA GLU A 45 -0.99 11.28 0.32
C GLU A 45 -1.04 10.68 -1.08
N ILE A 46 -1.84 9.64 -1.23
CA ILE A 46 -2.02 8.97 -2.53
C ILE A 46 -3.25 9.53 -3.21
N ILE A 47 -3.12 9.84 -4.50
CA ILE A 47 -4.28 10.14 -5.35
C ILE A 47 -4.58 8.89 -6.15
N GLY A 48 -5.76 8.30 -5.91
CA GLY A 48 -6.14 7.03 -6.48
C GLY A 48 -7.49 7.05 -7.16
N ARG A 49 -7.91 5.89 -7.62
CA ARG A 49 -9.20 5.67 -8.28
C ARG A 49 -10.08 4.78 -7.41
N LEU A 50 -11.36 4.66 -7.78
CA LEU A 50 -12.31 3.78 -7.07
C LEU A 50 -11.80 2.35 -6.95
N ASN A 51 -11.10 1.87 -7.97
CA ASN A 51 -10.44 0.57 -7.97
C ASN A 51 -8.98 0.79 -8.31
N ASP A 52 -8.11 0.53 -7.36
CA ASP A 52 -6.69 0.81 -7.52
C ASP A 52 -5.85 -0.31 -6.88
N LYS A 53 -4.56 -0.34 -7.20
CA LYS A 53 -3.63 -1.34 -6.68
C LYS A 53 -2.42 -0.67 -6.09
N PHE A 54 -1.95 -1.25 -4.99
CA PHE A 54 -0.73 -0.82 -4.33
C PHE A 54 0.23 -2.00 -4.22
N LEU A 55 1.49 -1.70 -3.91
CA LEU A 55 2.57 -2.68 -3.93
C LEU A 55 3.25 -2.77 -2.56
N PRO A 56 2.55 -3.26 -1.53
CA PRO A 56 3.17 -3.44 -0.23
C PRO A 56 4.23 -4.53 -0.24
N TRP A 57 5.15 -4.44 0.70
CA TRP A 57 6.20 -5.42 0.92
C TRP A 57 5.99 -6.06 2.29
N ARG A 58 5.82 -7.37 2.32
CA ARG A 58 5.58 -8.11 3.55
C ARG A 58 6.89 -8.62 4.14
N LEU A 59 7.05 -8.46 5.45
CA LEU A 59 8.20 -8.97 6.18
C LEU A 59 7.91 -10.30 6.87
N LYS A 60 6.65 -10.66 6.99
CA LYS A 60 6.18 -11.87 7.66
C LYS A 60 5.18 -12.60 6.78
N PRO A 61 5.09 -13.93 6.90
CA PRO A 61 4.02 -14.66 6.20
C PRO A 61 2.66 -14.37 6.83
N GLY A 62 1.62 -14.46 6.01
CA GLY A 62 0.27 -14.29 6.48
C GLY A 62 -0.67 -13.78 5.41
N GLN A 63 -1.93 -13.65 5.79
CA GLN A 63 -2.97 -13.16 4.91
C GLN A 63 -3.07 -11.63 5.02
N LEU A 64 -2.85 -10.96 3.89
CA LEU A 64 -3.00 -9.52 3.79
C LEU A 64 -4.46 -9.19 3.54
N ARG A 65 -5.01 -8.30 4.35
CA ARG A 65 -6.39 -7.80 4.23
C ARG A 65 -6.38 -6.28 4.28
N TRP A 66 -7.46 -5.68 3.83
CA TRP A 66 -7.65 -4.24 3.90
C TRP A 66 -9.07 -3.91 4.32
N GLU A 67 -9.20 -2.75 4.95
CA GLU A 67 -10.48 -2.11 5.24
C GLU A 67 -10.34 -0.62 5.01
N ALA A 68 -11.45 0.09 4.91
CA ALA A 68 -11.40 1.54 4.68
C ALA A 68 -12.58 2.23 5.34
N HIS A 69 -12.37 3.49 5.72
CA HIS A 69 -13.46 4.36 6.12
C HIS A 69 -13.24 5.76 5.56
N ARG A 70 -14.34 6.41 5.24
CA ARG A 70 -14.30 7.73 4.64
C ARG A 70 -14.07 8.80 5.71
N LEU A 71 -13.16 9.72 5.43
CA LEU A 71 -12.81 10.80 6.36
C LEU A 71 -13.63 12.05 6.14
N ASP A 72 -14.12 12.28 4.92
CA ASP A 72 -14.86 13.49 4.53
C ASP A 72 -16.34 13.23 4.31
N GLY A 73 -16.87 12.17 4.88
CA GLY A 73 -18.27 11.81 4.78
C GLY A 73 -18.54 10.48 5.44
N ASP A 74 -19.73 9.97 5.25
CA ASP A 74 -20.12 8.65 5.75
C ASP A 74 -19.71 7.57 4.75
N GLY A 75 -19.30 6.46 5.27
CA GLY A 75 -18.98 5.29 4.47
C GLY A 75 -17.82 4.49 5.03
N SER A 76 -17.93 3.20 4.90
CA SER A 76 -16.88 2.29 5.30
C SER A 76 -16.92 1.05 4.41
N VAL A 77 -15.76 0.41 4.27
CA VAL A 77 -15.62 -0.87 3.58
C VAL A 77 -15.09 -1.86 4.61
N PRO A 78 -15.83 -2.94 4.87
CA PRO A 78 -15.38 -3.93 5.83
C PRO A 78 -14.15 -4.67 5.32
N LYS A 79 -13.50 -5.40 6.20
CA LYS A 79 -12.24 -6.08 5.91
C LYS A 79 -12.40 -7.10 4.78
N HIS A 80 -11.51 -7.02 3.80
CA HIS A 80 -11.45 -7.89 2.63
C HIS A 80 -10.04 -8.43 2.41
N PRO A 81 -9.89 -9.59 1.74
CA PRO A 81 -8.58 -10.01 1.24
C PRO A 81 -7.99 -8.95 0.30
N ALA A 82 -6.69 -8.74 0.39
CA ALA A 82 -6.01 -7.68 -0.34
C ALA A 82 -5.40 -8.11 -1.67
N GLY A 83 -5.87 -9.19 -2.23
CA GLY A 83 -5.42 -9.63 -3.54
C GLY A 83 -5.26 -11.14 -3.62
N PRO A 84 -4.81 -11.65 -4.78
CA PRO A 84 -4.69 -13.09 -4.99
C PRO A 84 -3.55 -13.68 -4.16
N SER A 85 -3.65 -14.97 -3.87
CA SER A 85 -2.56 -15.75 -3.30
C SER A 85 -1.51 -16.04 -4.38
N GLY A 86 -0.35 -16.58 -3.98
CA GLY A 86 0.67 -16.99 -4.94
C GLY A 86 1.88 -16.08 -5.01
N TYR A 87 1.97 -15.10 -4.13
CA TYR A 87 3.13 -14.19 -4.06
C TYR A 87 4.19 -14.67 -3.06
N GLY A 88 4.10 -15.93 -2.60
CA GLY A 88 5.04 -16.44 -1.60
C GLY A 88 4.71 -15.97 -0.19
N ASP A 89 5.60 -16.29 0.76
CA ASP A 89 5.38 -16.01 2.17
C ASP A 89 5.72 -14.58 2.57
N ILE A 90 6.74 -14.00 1.94
CA ILE A 90 7.20 -12.64 2.25
C ILE A 90 7.48 -11.89 0.94
N GLY A 91 7.70 -10.59 1.06
CA GLY A 91 8.03 -9.73 -0.06
C GLY A 91 6.80 -9.14 -0.73
N PHE A 92 6.95 -8.81 -2.00
CA PHE A 92 5.91 -8.14 -2.77
C PHE A 92 4.60 -8.92 -2.85
N GLN A 93 3.51 -8.18 -2.72
CA GLN A 93 2.18 -8.68 -3.05
C GLN A 93 1.35 -7.54 -3.65
N ALA A 94 0.80 -7.75 -4.84
CA ALA A 94 -0.12 -6.78 -5.42
C ALA A 94 -1.40 -6.76 -4.58
N ALA A 95 -1.77 -5.59 -4.08
CA ALA A 95 -2.90 -5.45 -3.17
C ALA A 95 -3.88 -4.42 -3.74
N GLY A 96 -5.06 -4.89 -4.13
CA GLY A 96 -6.12 -4.05 -4.66
C GLY A 96 -7.01 -3.51 -3.56
N ILE A 97 -7.53 -2.30 -3.79
CA ILE A 97 -8.62 -1.75 -2.99
C ILE A 97 -9.74 -1.34 -3.94
N GLU A 98 -10.97 -1.35 -3.42
CA GLU A 98 -12.13 -0.90 -4.17
C GLU A 98 -13.07 -0.19 -3.21
N VAL A 99 -13.32 1.10 -3.46
CA VAL A 99 -14.22 1.90 -2.64
C VAL A 99 -15.44 2.33 -3.47
N PRO A 100 -16.60 2.52 -2.83
CA PRO A 100 -17.85 2.73 -3.57
C PRO A 100 -18.00 4.12 -4.18
N GLU A 101 -17.23 5.11 -3.70
CA GLU A 101 -17.38 6.48 -4.18
C GLU A 101 -16.10 7.27 -4.01
N ALA A 102 -16.00 8.39 -4.70
CA ALA A 102 -14.87 9.31 -4.57
C ALA A 102 -14.90 10.00 -3.19
N GLY A 103 -13.74 10.41 -2.73
CA GLY A 103 -13.58 11.08 -1.44
C GLY A 103 -12.25 10.78 -0.81
N CYS A 104 -12.09 11.24 0.42
CA CYS A 104 -10.88 11.01 1.20
C CYS A 104 -11.10 9.78 2.10
N TRP A 105 -10.31 8.75 1.87
CA TRP A 105 -10.46 7.46 2.54
C TRP A 105 -9.21 7.12 3.34
N GLU A 106 -9.39 6.67 4.58
CA GLU A 106 -8.32 6.00 5.30
C GLU A 106 -8.41 4.52 5.03
N VAL A 107 -7.35 3.98 4.42
CA VAL A 107 -7.23 2.55 4.12
C VAL A 107 -6.26 1.95 5.12
N THR A 108 -6.60 0.80 5.67
CA THR A 108 -5.74 0.11 6.63
C THR A 108 -5.48 -1.31 6.14
N TYR A 109 -4.21 -1.63 5.91
CA TYR A 109 -3.78 -3.01 5.69
C TYR A 109 -3.52 -3.69 7.02
N THR A 110 -3.84 -4.96 7.10
CA THR A 110 -3.47 -5.83 8.23
C THR A 110 -2.90 -7.14 7.69
N LEU A 111 -2.03 -7.75 8.46
CA LEU A 111 -1.47 -9.07 8.16
C LEU A 111 -1.90 -10.02 9.28
N ASN A 112 -2.66 -11.07 8.94
CA ASN A 112 -3.27 -11.99 9.91
C ASN A 112 -4.10 -11.25 10.96
N ASP A 113 -4.84 -10.21 10.56
CA ASP A 113 -5.64 -9.36 11.43
C ASP A 113 -4.84 -8.65 12.52
N GLN A 114 -3.53 -8.48 12.29
CA GLN A 114 -2.60 -7.79 13.17
C GLN A 114 -1.81 -6.75 12.37
N TYR A 115 -0.99 -5.97 13.07
CA TYR A 115 -0.06 -5.01 12.46
C TYR A 115 -0.74 -4.01 11.52
N PRO A 116 -1.69 -3.20 12.02
CA PRO A 116 -2.38 -2.24 11.17
C PRO A 116 -1.43 -1.21 10.56
N LEU A 117 -1.58 -0.97 9.27
CA LEU A 117 -0.82 0.03 8.54
C LEU A 117 -1.82 0.96 7.83
N PRO A 118 -2.20 2.07 8.47
CA PRO A 118 -3.15 3.01 7.88
C PRO A 118 -2.45 3.99 6.93
N PHE A 119 -3.15 4.36 5.86
CA PHE A 119 -2.71 5.42 4.96
C PHE A 119 -3.93 6.07 4.32
N ILE A 120 -3.74 7.27 3.79
CA ILE A 120 -4.82 8.07 3.23
C ILE A 120 -4.76 8.04 1.71
N VAL A 121 -5.89 7.79 1.09
CA VAL A 121 -6.05 7.83 -0.37
C VAL A 121 -7.15 8.83 -0.70
N ARG A 122 -6.82 9.80 -1.54
CA ARG A 122 -7.82 10.69 -2.12
C ARG A 122 -8.31 10.05 -3.40
N VAL A 123 -9.52 9.55 -3.37
CA VAL A 123 -10.10 8.81 -4.50
C VAL A 123 -10.84 9.76 -5.41
N GLN A 124 -10.49 9.73 -6.69
CA GLN A 124 -11.10 10.53 -7.75
C GLN A 124 -11.75 9.61 -8.78
N ILE A 125 -12.72 10.14 -9.46
CA ILE A 125 -13.39 9.39 -10.54
C ILE A 125 -12.66 9.62 -11.86
#